data_1ba1d5c999af8d53f6f46c21706a93fe
#
_entry.id   1ba1d5c999af8d53f6f46c21706a93fe
#
_cell.length_a   1.000
_cell.length_b   1.000
_cell.length_c   1.000
_cell.angle_alpha   90.00
_cell.angle_beta   90.00
_cell.angle_gamma   90.00
#
_symmetry.space_group_name_H-M   'P 1'
#
loop_
_entity.id
_entity.type
_entity.pdbx_description
1 polymer ?
#
loop_
_entity_poly.entity_id
_entity_poly.type
_entity_poly.pdbx_seq_one_letter_code
_entity_poly.pdbx_strand_id
1 'polypeptide(L)'
;ILLSTQSAAWFTENRAEAYLQTEADWYLDYYFLGGGDMLQIIRDYRQITGKAAMLPKWAYGYIQSQERYESEEEILAIADEFQRRDIGVDCLDLDWMSWPDGQWGQKTFDSNRFPDPSGMIETLHKKGIHFMLSIWPNMSSITADYKEFAEKKLLFPGTEIYNAFKEEGRELYWKQVEKKLACHGIDGWWADSSEPITPEWEHTIEPEAGQAYSEYVHDTFAVMPPEKVNAFGMYHAQTIWEGQCDSFPEKRVVNLTRSGWAGSQRYGTIMWSGDIAASWECLKNQVCAGLQYAASGMLYWTLDIGAFFVKKGRQWYWNGEFDKGMEDPAYRELYIRWMEYAAFLPVFRAHGTDVRREPWALGKTGTTFYEAAEVCIKGRLFIFTGSYGVQK
;
A
#
# COMPACT_ATOMS: atom_id res chain seq x y z
N ILE A 1 -19.07 -14.41 -11.29
CA ILE A 1 -19.42 -15.16 -10.06
C ILE A 1 -18.59 -14.60 -8.91
N LEU A 2 -19.22 -14.28 -7.81
CA LEU A 2 -18.57 -13.94 -6.55
C LEU A 2 -18.73 -15.14 -5.61
N LEU A 3 -17.63 -15.74 -5.19
CA LEU A 3 -17.62 -16.75 -4.15
C LEU A 3 -17.45 -16.07 -2.79
N SER A 4 -18.34 -16.38 -1.87
CA SER A 4 -18.33 -15.85 -0.49
C SER A 4 -17.42 -16.70 0.39
N THR A 5 -16.12 -16.62 0.17
CA THR A 5 -15.09 -17.25 1.02
C THR A 5 -14.07 -16.23 1.46
N GLN A 6 -13.46 -16.45 2.62
CA GLN A 6 -12.31 -15.70 3.13
C GLN A 6 -11.15 -16.65 3.48
N SER A 7 -11.33 -17.94 3.21
CA SER A 7 -10.32 -18.99 3.35
C SER A 7 -9.32 -18.97 2.21
N ALA A 8 -8.20 -19.62 2.39
CA ALA A 8 -7.29 -19.94 1.30
C ALA A 8 -8.02 -20.76 0.22
N ALA A 9 -7.76 -20.46 -1.04
CA ALA A 9 -8.44 -21.05 -2.16
C ALA A 9 -7.50 -21.29 -3.34
N TRP A 10 -7.74 -22.37 -4.08
CA TRP A 10 -7.00 -22.75 -5.27
C TRP A 10 -7.93 -22.85 -6.46
N PHE A 11 -7.61 -22.16 -7.55
CA PHE A 11 -8.35 -22.25 -8.80
C PHE A 11 -7.59 -23.08 -9.82
N THR A 12 -8.26 -24.07 -10.38
CA THR A 12 -7.74 -24.92 -11.46
C THR A 12 -8.57 -24.73 -12.72
N GLU A 13 -7.90 -24.48 -13.82
CA GLU A 13 -8.50 -24.44 -15.15
C GLU A 13 -7.60 -25.19 -16.14
N ASN A 14 -8.16 -26.15 -16.82
CA ASN A 14 -7.51 -26.89 -17.90
C ASN A 14 -8.53 -27.22 -19.00
N ARG A 15 -8.13 -27.96 -20.02
CA ARG A 15 -9.01 -28.31 -21.15
C ARG A 15 -10.20 -29.17 -20.79
N ALA A 16 -10.13 -29.91 -19.70
CA ALA A 16 -11.15 -30.89 -19.30
C ALA A 16 -12.09 -30.32 -18.21
N GLU A 17 -11.57 -29.47 -17.32
CA GLU A 17 -12.31 -29.03 -16.15
C GLU A 17 -11.83 -27.64 -15.66
N ALA A 18 -12.74 -26.95 -14.97
CA ALA A 18 -12.42 -25.76 -14.18
C ALA A 18 -13.12 -25.87 -12.83
N TYR A 19 -12.38 -25.74 -11.75
CA TYR A 19 -12.95 -25.76 -10.40
C TYR A 19 -12.19 -24.84 -9.45
N LEU A 20 -12.90 -24.43 -8.41
CA LEU A 20 -12.36 -23.71 -7.29
C LEU A 20 -12.43 -24.61 -6.05
N GLN A 21 -11.33 -24.74 -5.34
CA GLN A 21 -11.22 -25.43 -4.08
C GLN A 21 -10.96 -24.41 -2.98
N THR A 22 -11.69 -24.48 -1.87
CA THR A 22 -11.44 -23.73 -0.65
C THR A 22 -10.98 -24.67 0.44
N GLU A 23 -10.06 -24.23 1.30
CA GLU A 23 -9.48 -25.09 2.35
C GLU A 23 -10.39 -25.21 3.58
N ALA A 24 -11.09 -24.15 3.94
CA ALA A 24 -11.94 -24.15 5.14
C ALA A 24 -13.14 -23.23 4.98
N ASP A 25 -14.30 -23.82 4.72
CA ASP A 25 -15.58 -23.11 4.73
C ASP A 25 -16.66 -23.98 5.37
N TRP A 26 -17.60 -23.35 6.06
CA TRP A 26 -18.73 -24.04 6.69
C TRP A 26 -19.83 -24.41 5.71
N TYR A 27 -19.92 -23.69 4.58
CA TYR A 27 -20.93 -23.87 3.52
C TYR A 27 -20.42 -23.24 2.21
N LEU A 28 -20.97 -23.69 1.10
CA LEU A 28 -20.73 -23.09 -0.20
C LEU A 28 -21.76 -21.97 -0.42
N ASP A 29 -21.28 -20.73 -0.47
CA ASP A 29 -22.08 -19.56 -0.78
C ASP A 29 -21.47 -18.79 -1.95
N TYR A 30 -22.28 -18.55 -2.98
CA TYR A 30 -21.85 -17.81 -4.15
C TYR A 30 -22.97 -16.98 -4.76
N TYR A 31 -22.58 -15.92 -5.45
CA TYR A 31 -23.49 -15.02 -6.15
C TYR A 31 -23.19 -15.03 -7.64
N PHE A 32 -24.20 -15.25 -8.43
CA PHE A 32 -24.14 -15.05 -9.89
C PHE A 32 -24.61 -13.63 -10.21
N LEU A 33 -23.69 -12.79 -10.68
CA LEU A 33 -23.99 -11.42 -11.09
C LEU A 33 -24.18 -11.42 -12.60
N GLY A 34 -25.45 -11.39 -13.03
CA GLY A 34 -25.82 -11.28 -14.44
C GLY A 34 -26.07 -9.84 -14.81
N GLY A 35 -25.62 -9.42 -15.99
CA GLY A 35 -25.86 -8.05 -16.48
C GLY A 35 -25.69 -7.97 -18.00
N GLY A 36 -26.20 -6.88 -18.58
CA GLY A 36 -26.07 -6.62 -20.01
C GLY A 36 -24.68 -6.18 -20.44
N ASP A 37 -23.90 -5.63 -19.49
CA ASP A 37 -22.53 -5.17 -19.70
C ASP A 37 -21.71 -5.24 -18.41
N MET A 38 -20.39 -5.03 -18.52
CA MET A 38 -19.45 -5.07 -17.40
C MET A 38 -19.77 -4.01 -16.33
N LEU A 39 -20.21 -2.82 -16.72
CA LEU A 39 -20.50 -1.75 -15.78
C LEU A 39 -21.71 -2.10 -14.89
N GLN A 40 -22.71 -2.77 -15.46
CA GLN A 40 -23.86 -3.26 -14.68
C GLN A 40 -23.41 -4.33 -13.68
N ILE A 41 -22.58 -5.29 -14.11
CA ILE A 41 -22.04 -6.34 -13.22
C ILE A 41 -21.24 -5.70 -12.07
N ILE A 42 -20.40 -4.69 -12.33
CA ILE A 42 -19.67 -3.98 -11.29
C ILE A 42 -20.60 -3.22 -10.34
N ARG A 43 -21.68 -2.61 -10.83
CA ARG A 43 -22.68 -1.95 -9.98
C ARG A 43 -23.36 -2.95 -9.04
N ASP A 44 -23.75 -4.11 -9.56
CA ASP A 44 -24.40 -5.15 -8.77
C ASP A 44 -23.42 -5.76 -7.76
N TYR A 45 -22.18 -6.00 -8.14
CA TYR A 45 -21.11 -6.38 -7.23
C TYR A 45 -20.95 -5.41 -6.05
N ARG A 46 -20.98 -4.10 -6.34
CA ARG A 46 -20.88 -3.07 -5.28
C ARG A 46 -22.11 -2.94 -4.41
N GLN A 47 -23.27 -3.41 -4.83
CA GLN A 47 -24.43 -3.51 -3.95
C GLN A 47 -24.23 -4.56 -2.86
N ILE A 48 -23.54 -5.66 -3.20
CA ILE A 48 -23.22 -6.75 -2.26
C ILE A 48 -22.00 -6.37 -1.39
N THR A 49 -20.94 -5.89 -2.01
CA THR A 49 -19.63 -5.69 -1.34
C THR A 49 -19.43 -4.27 -0.79
N GLY A 50 -20.34 -3.36 -1.10
CA GLY A 50 -20.30 -1.97 -0.66
C GLY A 50 -19.68 -1.00 -1.68
N LYS A 51 -20.03 0.27 -1.53
CA LYS A 51 -19.53 1.36 -2.39
C LYS A 51 -18.09 1.68 -2.03
N ALA A 52 -17.32 2.10 -3.03
CA ALA A 52 -15.97 2.63 -2.79
C ALA A 52 -16.04 4.00 -2.10
N ALA A 53 -15.17 4.20 -1.14
CA ALA A 53 -15.00 5.49 -0.49
C ALA A 53 -14.37 6.50 -1.46
N MET A 54 -14.77 7.78 -1.34
CA MET A 54 -14.14 8.87 -2.09
C MET A 54 -12.90 9.34 -1.36
N LEU A 55 -11.75 9.27 -2.02
CA LEU A 55 -10.49 9.80 -1.49
C LEU A 55 -10.49 11.34 -1.47
N PRO A 56 -9.65 11.98 -0.64
CA PRO A 56 -9.41 13.42 -0.70
C PRO A 56 -8.67 13.78 -2.00
N LYS A 57 -8.79 15.04 -2.43
CA LYS A 57 -8.22 15.51 -3.70
C LYS A 57 -6.71 15.27 -3.82
N TRP A 58 -5.97 15.50 -2.75
CA TRP A 58 -4.51 15.34 -2.74
C TRP A 58 -4.04 13.91 -3.02
N ALA A 59 -4.83 12.89 -2.65
CA ALA A 59 -4.48 11.49 -2.90
C ALA A 59 -4.46 11.11 -4.41
N TYR A 60 -5.06 11.95 -5.26
CA TYR A 60 -4.99 11.82 -6.72
C TYR A 60 -3.81 12.58 -7.33
N GLY A 61 -3.05 13.31 -6.54
CA GLY A 61 -1.87 14.06 -6.96
C GLY A 61 -0.60 13.20 -7.00
N TYR A 62 0.57 13.87 -6.92
CA TYR A 62 1.85 13.19 -6.87
C TYR A 62 2.27 12.93 -5.43
N ILE A 63 2.53 11.67 -5.12
CA ILE A 63 3.01 11.20 -3.83
C ILE A 63 4.48 10.78 -3.98
N GLN A 64 5.35 11.42 -3.23
CA GLN A 64 6.77 11.09 -3.20
C GLN A 64 7.09 10.31 -1.94
N SER A 65 7.74 9.17 -2.11
CA SER A 65 8.25 8.32 -1.04
C SER A 65 9.64 7.78 -1.39
N GLN A 66 10.27 7.20 -0.41
CA GLN A 66 11.56 6.53 -0.50
C GLN A 66 11.66 5.52 0.65
N GLU A 67 12.24 4.37 0.45
CA GLU A 67 12.76 3.54 1.53
C GLU A 67 14.22 3.94 1.78
N ARG A 68 14.50 4.72 2.83
CA ARG A 68 13.52 5.53 3.56
C ARG A 68 14.09 6.93 3.81
N TYR A 69 13.23 7.88 4.11
CA TYR A 69 13.67 9.14 4.71
C TYR A 69 13.99 8.91 6.18
N GLU A 70 15.17 9.32 6.62
CA GLU A 70 15.68 8.92 7.92
C GLU A 70 15.42 9.92 9.03
N SER A 71 15.06 11.17 8.69
CA SER A 71 14.85 12.23 9.68
C SER A 71 13.84 13.28 9.24
N GLU A 72 13.34 14.04 10.23
CA GLU A 72 12.54 15.24 10.03
C GLU A 72 13.24 16.27 9.14
N GLU A 73 14.55 16.48 9.37
CA GLU A 73 15.36 17.42 8.57
C GLU A 73 15.38 17.00 7.09
N GLU A 74 15.55 15.72 6.81
CA GLU A 74 15.55 15.19 5.43
C GLU A 74 14.20 15.39 4.75
N ILE A 75 13.09 15.08 5.44
CA ILE A 75 11.74 15.26 4.90
C ILE A 75 11.49 16.73 4.54
N LEU A 76 11.85 17.66 5.42
CA LEU A 76 11.71 19.09 5.19
C LEU A 76 12.61 19.58 4.04
N ALA A 77 13.85 19.06 3.95
CA ALA A 77 14.76 19.38 2.84
C ALA A 77 14.22 18.89 1.49
N ILE A 78 13.59 17.71 1.43
CA ILE A 78 12.93 17.21 0.22
C ILE A 78 11.75 18.12 -0.18
N ALA A 79 10.93 18.54 0.79
CA ALA A 79 9.82 19.46 0.52
C ALA A 79 10.32 20.81 -0.03
N ASP A 80 11.41 21.35 0.54
CA ASP A 80 12.05 22.58 0.09
C ASP A 80 12.62 22.44 -1.33
N GLU A 81 13.20 21.28 -1.64
CA GLU A 81 13.78 21.03 -2.96
C GLU A 81 12.70 20.93 -4.05
N PHE A 82 11.53 20.33 -3.77
CA PHE A 82 10.37 20.34 -4.66
C PHE A 82 9.92 21.78 -4.96
N GLN A 83 9.78 22.62 -3.92
CA GLN A 83 9.41 24.03 -4.09
C GLN A 83 10.48 24.81 -4.89
N ARG A 84 11.76 24.62 -4.57
CA ARG A 84 12.87 25.29 -5.24
C ARG A 84 12.92 25.00 -6.74
N ARG A 85 12.51 23.79 -7.13
CA ARG A 85 12.49 23.35 -8.54
C ARG A 85 11.18 23.63 -9.25
N ASP A 86 10.18 24.18 -8.57
CA ASP A 86 8.83 24.39 -9.11
C ASP A 86 8.20 23.06 -9.63
N ILE A 87 8.46 21.96 -8.93
CA ILE A 87 7.81 20.67 -9.16
C ILE A 87 6.73 20.48 -8.11
N GLY A 88 5.49 20.24 -8.55
CA GLY A 88 4.38 19.98 -7.63
C GLY A 88 4.54 18.62 -6.94
N VAL A 89 4.31 18.59 -5.63
CA VAL A 89 4.16 17.38 -4.83
C VAL A 89 2.97 17.56 -3.90
N ASP A 90 2.06 16.61 -3.88
CA ASP A 90 0.84 16.70 -3.08
C ASP A 90 1.00 16.02 -1.71
N CYS A 91 1.88 15.01 -1.61
CA CYS A 91 2.11 14.28 -0.38
C CYS A 91 3.56 13.75 -0.30
N LEU A 92 4.12 13.82 0.90
CA LEU A 92 5.31 13.04 1.26
C LEU A 92 4.88 11.85 2.12
N ASP A 93 5.40 10.67 1.81
CA ASP A 93 5.04 9.41 2.44
C ASP A 93 6.27 8.83 3.13
N LEU A 94 6.21 8.70 4.46
CA LEU A 94 7.29 8.14 5.28
C LEU A 94 7.09 6.65 5.45
N ASP A 95 8.01 5.91 4.86
CA ASP A 95 8.14 4.47 5.04
C ASP A 95 8.62 4.09 6.44
N TRP A 96 8.58 2.79 6.73
CA TRP A 96 9.21 2.24 7.92
C TRP A 96 10.65 2.79 8.04
N MET A 97 11.15 3.16 9.18
CA MET A 97 10.54 3.06 10.47
C MET A 97 10.51 4.45 11.13
N SER A 98 9.35 4.86 11.55
CA SER A 98 9.23 6.08 12.37
C SER A 98 9.71 5.85 13.81
N TRP A 99 9.63 4.63 14.31
CA TRP A 99 9.95 4.18 15.67
C TRP A 99 11.46 4.02 15.91
N PRO A 100 11.92 3.98 17.17
CA PRO A 100 13.31 3.71 17.53
C PRO A 100 13.77 2.31 17.09
N ASP A 101 15.08 2.17 16.86
CA ASP A 101 15.69 0.89 16.48
C ASP A 101 15.29 -0.25 17.41
N GLY A 102 15.00 -1.40 16.82
CA GLY A 102 14.57 -2.62 17.53
C GLY A 102 13.12 -2.61 18.00
N GLN A 103 12.39 -1.49 17.92
CA GLN A 103 11.00 -1.38 18.35
C GLN A 103 10.01 -1.50 17.19
N TRP A 104 10.14 -2.54 16.38
CA TRP A 104 9.33 -2.76 15.19
C TRP A 104 7.82 -2.61 15.48
N GLY A 105 7.14 -1.81 14.65
CA GLY A 105 5.70 -1.60 14.73
C GLY A 105 5.19 -0.81 15.94
N GLN A 106 6.08 -0.28 16.78
CA GLN A 106 5.72 0.64 17.85
C GLN A 106 5.13 1.92 17.22
N LYS A 107 3.95 2.31 17.67
CA LYS A 107 3.27 3.50 17.15
C LYS A 107 3.84 4.75 17.80
N THR A 108 5.01 5.19 17.30
CA THR A 108 5.69 6.39 17.81
C THR A 108 6.68 6.93 16.80
N PHE A 109 7.09 8.17 16.97
CA PHE A 109 8.27 8.72 16.31
C PHE A 109 9.50 8.57 17.22
N ASP A 110 10.64 8.25 16.63
CA ASP A 110 11.93 8.30 17.31
C ASP A 110 12.32 9.77 17.53
N SER A 111 12.39 10.19 18.78
CA SER A 111 12.67 11.57 19.15
C SER A 111 14.06 12.10 18.73
N ASN A 112 15.00 11.21 18.40
CA ASN A 112 16.30 11.60 17.86
C ASN A 112 16.24 11.97 16.39
N ARG A 113 15.40 11.27 15.63
CA ARG A 113 15.23 11.46 14.19
C ARG A 113 14.08 12.43 13.85
N PHE A 114 13.04 12.41 14.65
CA PHE A 114 11.84 13.23 14.51
C PHE A 114 11.54 13.94 15.84
N PRO A 115 12.33 14.99 16.21
CA PRO A 115 12.18 15.67 17.49
C PRO A 115 10.88 16.45 17.63
N ASP A 116 10.29 16.93 16.54
CA ASP A 116 9.01 17.67 16.52
C ASP A 116 8.13 17.24 15.34
N PRO A 117 7.56 16.03 15.36
CA PRO A 117 6.75 15.55 14.25
C PRO A 117 5.52 16.42 13.98
N SER A 118 4.96 17.07 14.99
CA SER A 118 3.84 18.03 14.81
C SER A 118 4.27 19.27 14.04
N GLY A 119 5.39 19.87 14.40
CA GLY A 119 5.95 21.04 13.71
C GLY A 119 6.40 20.72 12.30
N MET A 120 6.96 19.51 12.07
CA MET A 120 7.29 19.02 10.74
C MET A 120 6.04 18.95 9.85
N ILE A 121 4.99 18.27 10.31
CA ILE A 121 3.74 18.09 9.55
C ILE A 121 3.04 19.45 9.32
N GLU A 122 2.99 20.32 10.32
CA GLU A 122 2.46 21.68 10.17
C GLU A 122 3.23 22.49 9.11
N THR A 123 4.55 22.31 9.06
CA THR A 123 5.41 22.97 8.05
C THR A 123 5.12 22.45 6.66
N LEU A 124 4.91 21.15 6.49
CA LEU A 124 4.48 20.55 5.21
C LEU A 124 3.10 21.09 4.80
N HIS A 125 2.14 21.13 5.72
CA HIS A 125 0.80 21.67 5.45
C HIS A 125 0.84 23.15 5.01
N LYS A 126 1.68 23.99 5.62
CA LYS A 126 1.90 25.40 5.19
C LYS A 126 2.44 25.50 3.76
N LYS A 127 3.14 24.48 3.29
CA LYS A 127 3.62 24.35 1.91
C LYS A 127 2.59 23.72 0.96
N GLY A 128 1.41 23.32 1.46
CA GLY A 128 0.38 22.63 0.70
C GLY A 128 0.70 21.14 0.44
N ILE A 129 1.61 20.56 1.22
CA ILE A 129 2.04 19.17 1.11
C ILE A 129 1.42 18.36 2.25
N HIS A 130 0.73 17.27 1.94
CA HIS A 130 0.18 16.32 2.91
C HIS A 130 1.24 15.31 3.36
N PHE A 131 0.97 14.62 4.47
CA PHE A 131 1.88 13.65 5.03
C PHE A 131 1.21 12.31 5.30
N MET A 132 1.79 11.22 4.75
CA MET A 132 1.41 9.85 5.02
C MET A 132 2.48 9.14 5.85
N LEU A 133 2.07 8.14 6.61
CA LEU A 133 2.94 7.37 7.48
C LEU A 133 2.66 5.87 7.37
N SER A 134 3.74 5.09 7.24
CA SER A 134 3.70 3.62 7.32
C SER A 134 3.36 3.14 8.73
N ILE A 135 2.39 2.25 8.84
CA ILE A 135 1.97 1.56 10.07
C ILE A 135 1.84 0.06 9.81
N TRP A 136 2.14 -0.73 10.83
CA TRP A 136 2.26 -2.18 10.71
C TRP A 136 1.31 -2.92 11.64
N PRO A 137 0.74 -4.07 11.24
CA PRO A 137 -0.12 -4.90 12.11
C PRO A 137 0.67 -5.68 13.15
N ASN A 138 1.96 -5.94 12.92
CA ASN A 138 2.84 -6.62 13.85
C ASN A 138 3.62 -5.62 14.71
N MET A 139 3.94 -6.02 15.93
CA MET A 139 4.62 -5.19 16.93
C MET A 139 5.61 -6.04 17.69
N SER A 140 6.89 -5.67 17.69
CA SER A 140 7.91 -6.40 18.44
C SER A 140 7.52 -6.55 19.92
N SER A 141 7.76 -7.74 20.46
CA SER A 141 7.39 -8.12 21.84
C SER A 141 8.03 -7.26 22.93
N ILE A 142 9.10 -6.51 22.61
CA ILE A 142 9.72 -5.58 23.54
C ILE A 142 8.93 -4.26 23.68
N THR A 143 8.06 -3.95 22.72
CA THR A 143 7.32 -2.67 22.63
C THR A 143 6.23 -2.56 23.69
N ALA A 144 5.89 -1.31 24.05
CA ALA A 144 4.78 -1.04 24.97
C ALA A 144 3.43 -1.39 24.32
N ASP A 145 3.32 -1.17 22.99
CA ASP A 145 2.10 -1.48 22.23
C ASP A 145 1.82 -2.97 22.23
N TYR A 146 2.81 -3.82 21.97
CA TYR A 146 2.67 -5.27 22.08
C TYR A 146 2.20 -5.71 23.48
N LYS A 147 2.86 -5.21 24.54
CA LYS A 147 2.55 -5.59 25.93
C LYS A 147 1.10 -5.33 26.27
N GLU A 148 0.55 -4.20 25.85
CA GLU A 148 -0.89 -3.89 26.08
C GLU A 148 -1.81 -4.88 25.34
N PHE A 149 -1.48 -5.27 24.11
CA PHE A 149 -2.21 -6.30 23.36
C PHE A 149 -2.10 -7.69 24.02
N ALA A 150 -0.91 -8.06 24.46
CA ALA A 150 -0.65 -9.34 25.10
C ALA A 150 -1.43 -9.48 26.44
N GLU A 151 -1.43 -8.46 27.28
CA GLU A 151 -2.17 -8.41 28.52
C GLU A 151 -3.69 -8.59 28.31
N LYS A 152 -4.22 -8.00 27.24
CA LYS A 152 -5.63 -8.08 26.87
C LYS A 152 -5.99 -9.33 26.05
N LYS A 153 -5.02 -10.18 25.69
CA LYS A 153 -5.19 -11.38 24.85
C LYS A 153 -5.79 -11.05 23.47
N LEU A 154 -5.31 -9.97 22.85
CA LEU A 154 -5.76 -9.45 21.56
C LEU A 154 -4.73 -9.65 20.43
N LEU A 155 -3.74 -10.52 20.65
CA LEU A 155 -2.83 -11.02 19.62
C LEU A 155 -3.32 -12.36 19.06
N PHE A 156 -2.87 -12.74 17.87
CA PHE A 156 -2.94 -14.13 17.44
C PHE A 156 -1.97 -14.96 18.27
N PRO A 157 -2.35 -16.21 18.65
CA PRO A 157 -1.54 -17.04 19.53
C PRO A 157 -0.13 -17.25 19.00
N GLY A 158 0.87 -16.98 19.84
CA GLY A 158 2.28 -17.20 19.50
C GLY A 158 2.88 -16.22 18.50
N THR A 159 2.20 -15.13 18.18
CA THR A 159 2.66 -14.14 17.21
C THR A 159 2.79 -12.73 17.81
N GLU A 160 3.41 -11.85 17.04
CA GLU A 160 3.50 -10.41 17.30
C GLU A 160 2.39 -9.60 16.56
N ILE A 161 1.39 -10.30 15.99
CA ILE A 161 0.34 -9.72 15.15
C ILE A 161 -0.93 -9.54 15.97
N TYR A 162 -1.53 -8.34 15.94
CA TYR A 162 -2.79 -8.12 16.61
C TYR A 162 -3.95 -8.83 15.88
N ASN A 163 -4.95 -9.28 16.64
CA ASN A 163 -6.12 -9.95 16.08
C ASN A 163 -7.15 -8.95 15.55
N ALA A 164 -7.02 -8.57 14.26
CA ALA A 164 -7.95 -7.67 13.59
C ALA A 164 -9.37 -8.24 13.44
N PHE A 165 -9.56 -9.55 13.59
CA PHE A 165 -10.89 -10.17 13.53
C PHE A 165 -11.74 -9.90 14.78
N LYS A 166 -11.10 -9.50 15.90
CA LYS A 166 -11.78 -9.07 17.12
C LYS A 166 -12.00 -7.56 17.10
N GLU A 167 -13.21 -7.13 17.43
CA GLU A 167 -13.56 -5.72 17.53
C GLU A 167 -12.67 -4.99 18.54
N GLU A 168 -12.50 -5.55 19.73
CA GLU A 168 -11.65 -5.00 20.79
C GLU A 168 -10.18 -4.88 20.36
N GLY A 169 -9.72 -5.77 19.47
CA GLY A 169 -8.39 -5.69 18.85
C GLY A 169 -8.27 -4.49 17.90
N ARG A 170 -9.30 -4.26 17.08
CA ARG A 170 -9.36 -3.11 16.18
C ARG A 170 -9.44 -1.79 16.95
N GLU A 171 -10.30 -1.70 17.96
CA GLU A 171 -10.43 -0.53 18.83
C GLU A 171 -9.12 -0.18 19.53
N LEU A 172 -8.44 -1.18 20.10
CA LEU A 172 -7.16 -0.96 20.78
C LEU A 172 -6.09 -0.49 19.79
N TYR A 173 -6.01 -1.10 18.58
CA TYR A 173 -5.05 -0.71 17.57
C TYR A 173 -5.24 0.76 17.18
N TRP A 174 -6.47 1.16 16.86
CA TRP A 174 -6.72 2.56 16.50
C TRP A 174 -6.47 3.51 17.66
N LYS A 175 -6.87 3.16 18.86
CA LYS A 175 -6.60 3.98 20.05
C LYS A 175 -5.13 4.27 20.26
N GLN A 176 -4.25 3.30 19.98
CA GLN A 176 -2.82 3.50 20.04
C GLN A 176 -2.34 4.42 18.89
N VAL A 177 -2.85 4.21 17.66
CA VAL A 177 -2.56 5.08 16.49
C VAL A 177 -3.03 6.51 16.75
N GLU A 178 -4.26 6.68 17.19
CA GLU A 178 -4.85 8.00 17.48
C GLU A 178 -4.01 8.80 18.47
N LYS A 179 -3.72 8.17 19.61
CA LYS A 179 -3.04 8.83 20.72
C LYS A 179 -1.59 9.21 20.42
N LYS A 180 -0.90 8.42 19.60
CA LYS A 180 0.56 8.49 19.46
C LYS A 180 1.03 8.95 18.08
N LEU A 181 0.19 8.84 17.07
CA LEU A 181 0.53 9.20 15.68
C LEU A 181 -0.46 10.22 15.10
N ALA A 182 -1.75 9.89 15.06
CA ALA A 182 -2.76 10.77 14.44
C ALA A 182 -2.86 12.15 15.08
N CYS A 183 -2.57 12.24 16.37
CA CYS A 183 -2.51 13.51 17.12
C CYS A 183 -1.50 14.54 16.55
N HIS A 184 -0.53 14.09 15.73
CA HIS A 184 0.44 14.98 15.09
C HIS A 184 -0.06 15.59 13.77
N GLY A 185 -1.25 15.18 13.27
CA GLY A 185 -1.85 15.79 12.07
C GLY A 185 -1.68 14.96 10.79
N ILE A 186 -1.27 13.70 10.86
CA ILE A 186 -1.11 12.79 9.72
C ILE A 186 -2.38 12.75 8.87
N ASP A 187 -2.22 12.75 7.53
CA ASP A 187 -3.32 12.84 6.58
C ASP A 187 -3.71 11.49 5.97
N GLY A 188 -2.81 10.53 5.93
CA GLY A 188 -3.05 9.21 5.35
C GLY A 188 -2.17 8.14 5.97
N TRP A 189 -2.59 6.89 5.79
CA TRP A 189 -1.93 5.72 6.37
C TRP A 189 -1.44 4.78 5.28
N TRP A 190 -0.27 4.24 5.49
CA TRP A 190 0.28 3.17 4.71
C TRP A 190 0.33 1.91 5.57
N ALA A 191 -0.68 1.05 5.41
CA ALA A 191 -0.79 -0.25 6.08
C ALA A 191 0.09 -1.28 5.38
N ASP A 192 1.36 -1.29 5.72
CA ASP A 192 2.33 -2.25 5.18
C ASP A 192 2.22 -3.60 5.90
N SER A 193 2.74 -4.67 5.28
CA SER A 193 2.67 -6.05 5.77
C SER A 193 1.26 -6.49 6.19
N SER A 194 0.25 -6.04 5.46
CA SER A 194 -1.15 -6.29 5.77
C SER A 194 -1.62 -7.70 5.41
N GLU A 195 -0.81 -8.53 4.81
CA GLU A 195 -0.96 -9.97 4.64
C GLU A 195 -0.41 -10.82 5.81
N PRO A 196 0.20 -10.29 6.77
CA PRO A 196 1.20 -10.42 7.83
C PRO A 196 2.00 -11.74 7.89
N ILE A 197 1.66 -12.76 7.11
CA ILE A 197 2.37 -14.05 7.05
C ILE A 197 2.67 -14.36 5.58
N THR A 198 3.96 -14.40 5.25
CA THR A 198 4.48 -14.57 3.89
C THR A 198 5.68 -15.51 3.91
N PRO A 199 5.47 -16.83 4.17
CA PRO A 199 6.57 -17.80 4.34
C PRO A 199 7.47 -17.90 3.11
N GLU A 200 6.93 -17.69 1.91
CA GLU A 200 7.67 -17.72 0.64
C GLU A 200 8.81 -16.70 0.59
N TRP A 201 8.77 -15.64 1.37
CA TRP A 201 9.83 -14.62 1.41
C TRP A 201 11.10 -15.07 2.13
N GLU A 202 11.04 -16.15 2.88
CA GLU A 202 12.23 -16.72 3.54
C GLU A 202 13.11 -17.50 2.56
N HIS A 203 12.61 -17.84 1.38
CA HIS A 203 13.33 -18.61 0.36
C HIS A 203 14.37 -17.76 -0.40
N THR A 204 15.49 -18.40 -0.78
CA THR A 204 16.51 -17.82 -1.68
C THR A 204 16.24 -18.13 -3.15
N ILE A 205 15.43 -19.14 -3.42
CA ILE A 205 14.98 -19.56 -4.75
C ILE A 205 13.45 -19.50 -4.74
N GLU A 206 12.87 -19.00 -5.82
CA GLU A 206 11.42 -18.94 -5.96
C GLU A 206 10.80 -20.34 -5.78
N PRO A 207 9.90 -20.49 -4.80
CA PRO A 207 9.24 -21.80 -4.60
C PRO A 207 8.23 -22.05 -5.71
N GLU A 208 8.02 -23.31 -6.04
CA GLU A 208 6.92 -23.71 -6.93
C GLU A 208 5.57 -23.26 -6.32
N ALA A 209 4.62 -22.83 -7.17
CA ALA A 209 3.33 -22.27 -6.72
C ALA A 209 2.57 -23.19 -5.75
N GLY A 210 2.61 -24.51 -5.97
CA GLY A 210 1.99 -25.48 -5.06
C GLY A 210 2.69 -25.58 -3.70
N GLN A 211 4.01 -25.39 -3.68
CA GLN A 211 4.79 -25.35 -2.43
C GLN A 211 4.47 -24.05 -1.66
N ALA A 212 4.55 -22.89 -2.30
CA ALA A 212 4.22 -21.60 -1.68
C ALA A 212 2.81 -21.59 -1.10
N TYR A 213 1.83 -22.14 -1.83
CA TYR A 213 0.47 -22.27 -1.34
C TYR A 213 0.38 -23.18 -0.11
N SER A 214 1.05 -24.35 -0.13
CA SER A 214 1.03 -25.29 0.99
C SER A 214 1.67 -24.70 2.24
N GLU A 215 2.77 -23.98 2.10
CA GLU A 215 3.44 -23.26 3.20
C GLU A 215 2.55 -22.16 3.75
N TYR A 216 1.94 -21.35 2.89
CA TYR A 216 1.00 -20.31 3.29
C TYR A 216 -0.19 -20.91 4.09
N VAL A 217 -0.82 -21.97 3.61
CA VAL A 217 -1.92 -22.64 4.32
C VAL A 217 -1.44 -23.17 5.67
N HIS A 218 -0.30 -23.86 5.71
CA HIS A 218 0.26 -24.41 6.94
C HIS A 218 0.50 -23.32 8.00
N ASP A 219 1.19 -22.25 7.63
CA ASP A 219 1.63 -21.23 8.58
C ASP A 219 0.49 -20.31 9.02
N THR A 220 -0.39 -19.94 8.08
CA THR A 220 -1.55 -19.11 8.42
C THR A 220 -2.57 -19.85 9.28
N PHE A 221 -2.84 -21.14 8.98
CA PHE A 221 -3.81 -21.94 9.75
C PHE A 221 -3.32 -22.30 11.15
N ALA A 222 -2.00 -22.29 11.36
CA ALA A 222 -1.41 -22.49 12.69
C ALA A 222 -1.77 -21.35 13.68
N VAL A 223 -2.06 -20.15 13.17
CA VAL A 223 -2.21 -18.94 14.01
C VAL A 223 -3.54 -18.21 13.82
N MET A 224 -4.13 -18.28 12.63
CA MET A 224 -5.38 -17.57 12.27
C MET A 224 -6.54 -18.53 12.07
N PRO A 225 -7.80 -18.07 12.26
CA PRO A 225 -8.97 -18.86 11.85
C PRO A 225 -8.90 -19.21 10.36
N PRO A 226 -8.86 -20.51 9.99
CA PRO A 226 -8.70 -20.95 8.60
C PRO A 226 -9.72 -20.36 7.61
N GLU A 227 -10.95 -20.14 8.08
CA GLU A 227 -12.04 -19.60 7.28
C GLU A 227 -11.95 -18.09 7.01
N LYS A 228 -10.90 -17.38 7.53
CA LYS A 228 -10.77 -15.92 7.45
C LYS A 228 -9.40 -15.41 7.01
N VAL A 229 -8.43 -16.29 6.78
CA VAL A 229 -7.02 -15.90 6.60
C VAL A 229 -6.82 -14.84 5.51
N ASN A 230 -7.50 -14.96 4.37
CA ASN A 230 -7.35 -14.03 3.25
C ASN A 230 -8.01 -12.65 3.49
N ALA A 231 -8.87 -12.53 4.49
CA ALA A 231 -9.55 -11.27 4.78
C ALA A 231 -8.81 -10.39 5.80
N PHE A 232 -7.66 -10.82 6.32
CA PHE A 232 -6.94 -10.05 7.33
C PHE A 232 -6.68 -8.60 6.91
N GLY A 233 -6.15 -8.37 5.71
CA GLY A 233 -5.88 -7.03 5.18
C GLY A 233 -7.15 -6.16 5.10
N MET A 234 -8.30 -6.75 4.77
CA MET A 234 -9.58 -6.03 4.78
C MET A 234 -9.98 -5.61 6.20
N TYR A 235 -9.84 -6.48 7.20
CA TYR A 235 -10.15 -6.15 8.60
C TYR A 235 -9.16 -5.12 9.17
N HIS A 236 -7.90 -5.19 8.75
CA HIS A 236 -6.92 -4.16 9.12
C HIS A 236 -7.27 -2.80 8.48
N ALA A 237 -7.68 -2.78 7.22
CA ALA A 237 -8.17 -1.57 6.56
C ALA A 237 -9.45 -1.03 7.23
N GLN A 238 -10.35 -1.92 7.66
CA GLN A 238 -11.53 -1.56 8.44
C GLN A 238 -11.17 -0.89 9.78
N THR A 239 -10.14 -1.39 10.47
CA THR A 239 -9.64 -0.80 11.72
C THR A 239 -9.27 0.68 11.55
N ILE A 240 -8.52 0.98 10.50
CA ILE A 240 -8.08 2.34 10.20
C ILE A 240 -9.27 3.22 9.79
N TRP A 241 -10.16 2.68 8.96
CA TRP A 241 -11.34 3.40 8.48
C TRP A 241 -12.29 3.78 9.62
N GLU A 242 -12.74 2.79 10.41
CA GLU A 242 -13.68 3.00 11.50
C GLU A 242 -13.10 3.98 12.53
N GLY A 243 -11.88 3.71 12.96
CA GLY A 243 -11.22 4.56 13.95
C GLY A 243 -11.02 5.99 13.48
N GLN A 244 -10.55 6.20 12.24
CA GLN A 244 -10.37 7.57 11.74
C GLN A 244 -11.70 8.29 11.52
N CYS A 245 -12.74 7.62 11.01
CA CYS A 245 -14.05 8.24 10.86
C CYS A 245 -14.65 8.68 12.20
N ASP A 246 -14.44 7.91 13.26
CA ASP A 246 -14.93 8.24 14.59
C ASP A 246 -14.12 9.40 15.22
N SER A 247 -12.79 9.38 15.10
CA SER A 247 -11.90 10.39 15.70
C SER A 247 -11.86 11.70 14.91
N PHE A 248 -11.94 11.62 13.56
CA PHE A 248 -11.76 12.76 12.64
C PHE A 248 -12.81 12.75 11.51
N PRO A 249 -14.10 12.93 11.81
CA PRO A 249 -15.20 12.76 10.84
C PRO A 249 -15.14 13.75 9.67
N GLU A 250 -14.39 14.84 9.80
CA GLU A 250 -14.18 15.83 8.73
C GLU A 250 -13.08 15.41 7.72
N LYS A 251 -12.25 14.43 8.07
CA LYS A 251 -11.15 13.96 7.22
C LYS A 251 -11.55 12.69 6.45
N ARG A 252 -11.38 12.70 5.13
CA ARG A 252 -11.50 11.48 4.33
C ARG A 252 -10.31 10.56 4.60
N VAL A 253 -10.59 9.28 4.70
CA VAL A 253 -9.56 8.26 4.95
C VAL A 253 -8.78 7.96 3.67
N VAL A 254 -7.46 7.90 3.78
CA VAL A 254 -6.54 7.36 2.79
C VAL A 254 -5.80 6.20 3.43
N ASN A 255 -5.96 5.02 2.85
CA ASN A 255 -5.45 3.77 3.40
C ASN A 255 -4.74 2.98 2.30
N LEU A 256 -3.45 3.25 2.12
CA LEU A 256 -2.59 2.48 1.21
C LEU A 256 -2.29 1.13 1.86
N THR A 257 -2.53 0.02 1.15
CA THR A 257 -2.37 -1.32 1.71
C THR A 257 -1.89 -2.32 0.66
N ARG A 258 -1.09 -3.30 1.10
CA ARG A 258 -0.53 -4.34 0.22
C ARG A 258 -1.49 -5.52 0.00
N SER A 259 -2.47 -5.71 0.87
CA SER A 259 -3.44 -6.77 0.76
C SER A 259 -4.87 -6.30 0.96
N GLY A 260 -5.83 -7.04 0.43
CA GLY A 260 -7.25 -6.73 0.55
C GLY A 260 -8.11 -7.90 0.11
N TRP A 261 -9.41 -7.76 0.30
CA TRP A 261 -10.42 -8.75 -0.07
C TRP A 261 -11.65 -8.06 -0.68
N ALA A 262 -12.57 -8.85 -1.21
CA ALA A 262 -13.84 -8.32 -1.74
C ALA A 262 -14.56 -7.48 -0.68
N GLY A 263 -14.74 -6.19 -0.95
CA GLY A 263 -15.31 -5.24 0.01
C GLY A 263 -14.30 -4.24 0.60
N SER A 264 -13.00 -4.42 0.41
CA SER A 264 -11.96 -3.48 0.89
C SER A 264 -12.15 -2.06 0.36
N GLN A 265 -12.76 -1.89 -0.81
CA GLN A 265 -13.03 -0.56 -1.41
C GLN A 265 -13.86 0.36 -0.50
N ARG A 266 -14.61 -0.19 0.47
CA ARG A 266 -15.40 0.58 1.45
C ARG A 266 -14.54 1.40 2.40
N TYR A 267 -13.31 0.96 2.63
CA TYR A 267 -12.43 1.42 3.71
C TYR A 267 -11.34 2.40 3.21
N GLY A 268 -11.60 3.12 2.11
CA GLY A 268 -10.63 4.07 1.56
C GLY A 268 -9.35 3.42 1.03
N THR A 269 -9.43 2.13 0.71
CA THR A 269 -8.28 1.30 0.35
C THR A 269 -7.72 1.66 -1.02
N ILE A 270 -6.43 1.94 -1.05
CA ILE A 270 -5.58 2.01 -2.23
C ILE A 270 -4.68 0.77 -2.19
N MET A 271 -4.71 -0.06 -3.23
CA MET A 271 -3.84 -1.23 -3.33
C MET A 271 -2.58 -0.90 -4.11
N TRP A 272 -1.41 -1.31 -3.59
CA TRP A 272 -0.19 -1.36 -4.39
C TRP A 272 0.31 -2.80 -4.52
N SER A 273 1.16 -3.03 -5.51
CA SER A 273 1.59 -4.38 -5.89
C SER A 273 2.70 -4.98 -5.02
N GLY A 274 3.05 -4.34 -3.91
CA GLY A 274 4.13 -4.81 -3.04
C GLY A 274 5.53 -4.53 -3.59
N ASP A 275 6.50 -5.25 -3.06
CA ASP A 275 7.93 -5.04 -3.28
C ASP A 275 8.38 -5.72 -4.60
N ILE A 276 8.04 -5.09 -5.71
CA ILE A 276 8.31 -5.59 -7.05
C ILE A 276 9.74 -5.26 -7.52
N ALA A 277 10.29 -6.09 -8.41
CA ALA A 277 11.64 -5.93 -8.94
C ALA A 277 11.67 -5.15 -10.27
N ALA A 278 12.71 -4.34 -10.49
CA ALA A 278 12.87 -3.53 -11.69
C ALA A 278 13.26 -4.38 -12.89
N SER A 279 12.28 -4.62 -13.77
CA SER A 279 12.45 -5.25 -15.08
C SER A 279 11.35 -4.80 -16.04
N TRP A 280 11.59 -4.93 -17.35
CA TRP A 280 10.57 -4.66 -18.37
C TRP A 280 9.40 -5.65 -18.31
N GLU A 281 9.68 -6.89 -17.95
CA GLU A 281 8.64 -7.90 -17.76
C GLU A 281 7.74 -7.56 -16.58
N CYS A 282 8.34 -7.13 -15.47
CA CYS A 282 7.56 -6.68 -14.31
C CYS A 282 6.65 -5.51 -14.68
N LEU A 283 7.15 -4.47 -15.37
CA LEU A 283 6.30 -3.36 -15.81
C LEU A 283 5.12 -3.84 -16.66
N LYS A 284 5.34 -4.74 -17.62
CA LYS A 284 4.28 -5.33 -18.43
C LYS A 284 3.23 -6.04 -17.57
N ASN A 285 3.68 -6.81 -16.60
CA ASN A 285 2.81 -7.55 -15.69
C ASN A 285 2.01 -6.60 -14.78
N GLN A 286 2.61 -5.49 -14.34
CA GLN A 286 1.92 -4.47 -13.55
C GLN A 286 0.78 -3.78 -14.32
N VAL A 287 0.95 -3.55 -15.63
CA VAL A 287 -0.15 -3.02 -16.46
C VAL A 287 -1.33 -4.00 -16.49
N CYS A 288 -1.05 -5.29 -16.71
CA CYS A 288 -2.07 -6.32 -16.71
C CYS A 288 -2.76 -6.45 -15.34
N ALA A 289 -1.99 -6.44 -14.27
CA ALA A 289 -2.51 -6.55 -12.89
C ALA A 289 -3.44 -5.38 -12.55
N GLY A 290 -3.04 -4.14 -12.87
CA GLY A 290 -3.87 -2.96 -12.63
C GLY A 290 -5.20 -2.98 -13.41
N LEU A 291 -5.17 -3.45 -14.66
CA LEU A 291 -6.39 -3.61 -15.47
C LEU A 291 -7.32 -4.70 -14.89
N GLN A 292 -6.77 -5.83 -14.46
CA GLN A 292 -7.54 -6.91 -13.84
C GLN A 292 -8.13 -6.48 -12.49
N TYR A 293 -7.35 -5.75 -11.68
CA TYR A 293 -7.81 -5.17 -10.43
C TYR A 293 -9.01 -4.23 -10.65
N ALA A 294 -8.93 -3.32 -11.64
CA ALA A 294 -10.02 -2.43 -11.99
C ALA A 294 -11.25 -3.21 -12.52
N ALA A 295 -11.05 -4.24 -13.36
CA ALA A 295 -12.10 -5.09 -13.90
C ALA A 295 -12.80 -5.92 -12.81
N SER A 296 -12.14 -6.23 -11.70
CA SER A 296 -12.75 -6.89 -10.54
C SER A 296 -13.60 -5.98 -9.65
N GLY A 297 -13.79 -4.70 -10.05
CA GLY A 297 -14.61 -3.73 -9.32
C GLY A 297 -13.88 -2.94 -8.24
N MET A 298 -12.59 -3.16 -8.07
CA MET A 298 -11.72 -2.38 -7.20
C MET A 298 -11.22 -1.13 -7.93
N LEU A 299 -11.09 0.01 -7.24
CA LEU A 299 -10.88 1.29 -7.93
C LEU A 299 -9.47 1.84 -7.86
N TYR A 300 -8.87 1.78 -6.68
CA TYR A 300 -7.67 2.55 -6.41
C TYR A 300 -6.46 1.64 -6.43
N TRP A 301 -5.76 1.66 -7.57
CA TRP A 301 -4.52 0.94 -7.80
C TRP A 301 -3.34 1.90 -7.88
N THR A 302 -2.22 1.49 -7.32
CA THR A 302 -0.92 2.12 -7.51
C THR A 302 0.17 1.05 -7.52
N LEU A 303 1.40 1.48 -7.64
CA LEU A 303 2.59 0.65 -7.65
C LEU A 303 3.79 1.52 -7.27
N ASP A 304 4.92 0.90 -7.02
CA ASP A 304 6.18 1.61 -6.83
C ASP A 304 6.77 1.99 -8.18
N ILE A 305 6.73 3.29 -8.52
CA ILE A 305 7.29 3.77 -9.79
C ILE A 305 8.79 3.50 -9.82
N GLY A 306 9.22 2.79 -10.87
CA GLY A 306 10.59 2.33 -11.03
C GLY A 306 10.92 1.04 -10.30
N ALA A 307 9.90 0.39 -9.72
CA ALA A 307 9.93 -0.80 -8.86
C ALA A 307 10.59 -0.57 -7.49
N PHE A 308 10.30 -1.43 -6.53
CA PHE A 308 10.89 -1.35 -5.20
C PHE A 308 12.37 -1.75 -5.23
N PHE A 309 12.68 -2.98 -5.67
CA PHE A 309 14.06 -3.48 -5.82
C PHE A 309 14.63 -3.15 -7.19
N VAL A 310 15.68 -2.33 -7.24
CA VAL A 310 16.38 -1.96 -8.49
C VAL A 310 17.54 -2.88 -8.78
N LYS A 311 18.27 -3.27 -7.73
CA LYS A 311 19.46 -4.12 -7.80
C LYS A 311 19.10 -5.56 -7.48
N LYS A 312 20.02 -6.47 -7.78
CA LYS A 312 19.90 -7.87 -7.43
C LYS A 312 20.26 -8.12 -5.96
N GLY A 313 19.34 -8.76 -5.21
CA GLY A 313 19.52 -9.18 -3.82
C GLY A 313 19.77 -10.68 -3.65
N ARG A 314 19.58 -11.17 -2.43
CA ARG A 314 19.77 -12.58 -2.07
C ARG A 314 18.49 -13.41 -2.21
N GLN A 315 17.35 -12.84 -1.86
CA GLN A 315 16.05 -13.48 -1.96
C GLN A 315 15.58 -13.51 -3.41
N TRP A 316 14.79 -14.50 -3.78
CA TRP A 316 14.30 -14.70 -5.14
C TRP A 316 13.49 -13.50 -5.67
N TYR A 317 12.70 -12.87 -4.82
CA TYR A 317 11.88 -11.71 -5.18
C TYR A 317 12.69 -10.41 -5.29
N TRP A 318 13.87 -10.35 -4.66
CA TRP A 318 14.77 -9.20 -4.77
C TRP A 318 15.66 -9.35 -6.01
N ASN A 319 15.05 -9.22 -7.16
CA ASN A 319 15.67 -9.57 -8.42
C ASN A 319 15.61 -8.42 -9.45
N GLY A 320 16.03 -7.21 -9.04
CA GLY A 320 16.20 -6.09 -9.97
C GLY A 320 17.36 -6.33 -10.94
N GLU A 321 17.25 -5.76 -12.15
CA GLU A 321 18.20 -6.00 -13.26
C GLU A 321 19.25 -4.89 -13.40
N PHE A 322 19.24 -3.86 -12.54
CA PHE A 322 19.99 -2.63 -12.74
C PHE A 322 20.94 -2.28 -11.57
N ASP A 323 22.03 -3.02 -11.43
CA ASP A 323 23.00 -2.84 -10.34
C ASP A 323 23.63 -1.42 -10.27
N LYS A 324 23.67 -0.70 -11.38
CA LYS A 324 24.15 0.69 -11.42
C LYS A 324 23.10 1.73 -11.04
N GLY A 325 21.84 1.30 -10.84
CA GLY A 325 20.75 2.18 -10.46
C GLY A 325 20.58 3.38 -11.38
N MET A 326 20.49 4.58 -10.82
CA MET A 326 20.30 5.83 -11.59
C MET A 326 21.48 6.21 -12.51
N GLU A 327 22.62 5.58 -12.37
CA GLU A 327 23.74 5.76 -13.33
C GLU A 327 23.50 5.00 -14.64
N ASP A 328 22.59 4.00 -14.62
CA ASP A 328 22.24 3.23 -15.81
C ASP A 328 21.18 3.96 -16.66
N PRO A 329 21.48 4.36 -17.90
CA PRO A 329 20.47 4.96 -18.79
C PRO A 329 19.28 4.03 -19.05
N ALA A 330 19.49 2.71 -19.06
CA ALA A 330 18.41 1.75 -19.27
C ALA A 330 17.43 1.72 -18.08
N TYR A 331 17.93 1.86 -16.85
CA TYR A 331 17.06 2.00 -15.69
C TYR A 331 16.28 3.32 -15.73
N ARG A 332 16.92 4.43 -16.07
CA ARG A 332 16.22 5.72 -16.19
C ARG A 332 15.13 5.68 -17.27
N GLU A 333 15.38 4.99 -18.39
CA GLU A 333 14.34 4.74 -19.41
C GLU A 333 13.17 3.93 -18.83
N LEU A 334 13.43 2.80 -18.16
CA LEU A 334 12.41 1.98 -17.50
C LEU A 334 11.63 2.81 -16.48
N TYR A 335 12.31 3.61 -15.64
CA TYR A 335 11.68 4.46 -14.66
C TYR A 335 10.69 5.45 -15.28
N ILE A 336 11.07 6.10 -16.38
CA ILE A 336 10.18 7.04 -17.09
C ILE A 336 8.98 6.31 -17.69
N ARG A 337 9.16 5.12 -18.29
CA ARG A 337 8.02 4.33 -18.80
C ARG A 337 7.06 3.94 -17.67
N TRP A 338 7.58 3.67 -16.49
CA TRP A 338 6.77 3.45 -15.30
C TRP A 338 5.99 4.70 -14.87
N MET A 339 6.65 5.87 -14.88
CA MET A 339 5.98 7.16 -14.61
C MET A 339 4.89 7.47 -15.63
N GLU A 340 5.15 7.26 -16.92
CA GLU A 340 4.16 7.47 -17.99
C GLU A 340 2.90 6.62 -17.74
N TYR A 341 3.06 5.32 -17.43
CA TYR A 341 1.95 4.46 -17.08
C TYR A 341 1.24 4.94 -15.81
N ALA A 342 1.99 5.20 -14.76
CA ALA A 342 1.45 5.58 -13.46
C ALA A 342 0.73 6.94 -13.48
N ALA A 343 1.07 7.84 -14.40
CA ALA A 343 0.37 9.11 -14.59
C ALA A 343 -1.13 8.93 -14.93
N PHE A 344 -1.52 7.77 -15.47
CA PHE A 344 -2.93 7.42 -15.76
C PHE A 344 -3.59 6.60 -14.65
N LEU A 345 -2.86 6.16 -13.64
CA LEU A 345 -3.44 5.42 -12.52
C LEU A 345 -4.21 6.35 -11.57
N PRO A 346 -5.17 5.84 -10.80
CA PRO A 346 -5.87 6.62 -9.78
C PRO A 346 -4.92 7.27 -8.77
N VAL A 347 -3.86 6.58 -8.36
CA VAL A 347 -2.85 7.09 -7.43
C VAL A 347 -1.48 7.04 -8.08
N PHE A 348 -0.73 8.14 -8.00
CA PHE A 348 0.56 8.35 -8.67
C PHE A 348 1.66 8.49 -7.60
N ARG A 349 2.35 7.39 -7.30
CA ARG A 349 3.29 7.30 -6.18
C ARG A 349 4.65 6.79 -6.64
N ALA A 350 5.72 7.56 -6.38
CA ALA A 350 7.10 7.09 -6.50
C ALA A 350 7.55 6.53 -5.14
N HIS A 351 8.10 5.32 -5.15
CA HIS A 351 8.66 4.66 -3.97
C HIS A 351 9.67 3.57 -4.38
N GLY A 352 10.54 3.19 -3.47
CA GLY A 352 11.43 2.04 -3.58
C GLY A 352 12.74 2.19 -2.84
N THR A 353 13.52 1.11 -2.80
CA THR A 353 14.86 1.04 -2.19
C THR A 353 15.98 1.18 -3.22
N ASP A 354 17.22 0.98 -2.81
CA ASP A 354 18.46 0.93 -3.60
C ASP A 354 18.91 2.26 -4.20
N VAL A 355 18.01 3.11 -4.70
CA VAL A 355 18.30 4.38 -5.34
C VAL A 355 17.24 5.43 -5.00
N ARG A 356 17.62 6.70 -5.05
CA ARG A 356 16.70 7.81 -4.82
C ARG A 356 15.60 7.85 -5.89
N ARG A 357 14.38 8.22 -5.48
CA ARG A 357 13.18 8.25 -6.33
C ARG A 357 12.73 9.66 -6.71
N GLU A 358 13.33 10.67 -6.15
CA GLU A 358 12.99 12.05 -6.47
C GLU A 358 13.33 12.37 -7.93
N PRO A 359 12.56 13.23 -8.62
CA PRO A 359 12.77 13.54 -10.05
C PRO A 359 14.19 14.00 -10.41
N TRP A 360 14.87 14.68 -9.49
CA TRP A 360 16.24 15.15 -9.70
C TRP A 360 17.31 14.05 -9.62
N ALA A 361 16.97 12.86 -9.17
CA ALA A 361 17.86 11.70 -9.25
C ALA A 361 18.02 11.19 -10.70
N LEU A 362 17.06 11.48 -11.56
CA LEU A 362 17.09 11.11 -12.99
C LEU A 362 18.08 11.93 -13.81
N GLY A 363 18.52 13.07 -13.31
CA GLY A 363 19.48 13.92 -13.99
C GLY A 363 19.41 15.38 -13.54
N LYS A 364 20.24 16.21 -14.20
CA LYS A 364 20.20 17.66 -13.97
C LYS A 364 18.97 18.26 -14.66
N THR A 365 18.48 19.39 -14.15
CA THR A 365 17.46 20.20 -14.81
C THR A 365 17.84 20.46 -16.27
N GLY A 366 16.91 20.29 -17.20
CA GLY A 366 17.16 20.43 -18.63
C GLY A 366 17.70 19.16 -19.31
N THR A 367 17.82 18.03 -18.60
CA THR A 367 18.14 16.75 -19.22
C THR A 367 16.88 15.96 -19.56
N THR A 368 16.94 15.13 -20.60
CA THR A 368 15.78 14.42 -21.16
C THR A 368 14.98 13.64 -20.10
N PHE A 369 15.63 12.88 -19.23
CA PHE A 369 14.94 12.09 -18.23
C PHE A 369 14.33 12.95 -17.12
N TYR A 370 14.99 14.02 -16.71
CA TYR A 370 14.45 14.96 -15.75
C TYR A 370 13.21 15.66 -16.31
N GLU A 371 13.27 16.19 -17.53
CA GLU A 371 12.14 16.85 -18.20
C GLU A 371 10.97 15.90 -18.41
N ALA A 372 11.22 14.63 -18.77
CA ALA A 372 10.16 13.63 -18.90
C ALA A 372 9.44 13.38 -17.58
N ALA A 373 10.16 13.26 -16.47
CA ALA A 373 9.56 13.11 -15.15
C ALA A 373 8.72 14.34 -14.76
N GLU A 374 9.24 15.53 -15.01
CA GLU A 374 8.52 16.80 -14.76
C GLU A 374 7.23 16.89 -15.58
N VAL A 375 7.27 16.48 -16.86
CA VAL A 375 6.08 16.42 -17.72
C VAL A 375 5.04 15.43 -17.20
N CYS A 376 5.45 14.24 -16.71
CA CYS A 376 4.53 13.27 -16.12
C CYS A 376 3.84 13.87 -14.88
N ILE A 377 4.57 14.53 -13.98
CA ILE A 377 4.01 15.14 -12.78
C ILE A 377 3.08 16.31 -13.13
N LYS A 378 3.51 17.24 -13.95
CA LYS A 378 2.72 18.40 -14.38
C LYS A 378 1.52 17.99 -15.25
N GLY A 379 1.69 17.02 -16.15
CA GLY A 379 0.67 16.51 -17.05
C GLY A 379 -0.48 15.84 -16.29
N ARG A 380 -0.21 15.21 -15.16
CA ARG A 380 -1.23 14.60 -14.32
C ARG A 380 -2.31 15.59 -13.86
N LEU A 381 -1.95 16.81 -13.54
CA LEU A 381 -2.91 17.87 -13.18
C LEU A 381 -3.95 18.08 -14.30
N PHE A 382 -3.56 18.01 -15.58
CA PHE A 382 -4.49 18.15 -16.71
C PHE A 382 -5.38 16.93 -16.89
N ILE A 383 -4.91 15.72 -16.66
CA ILE A 383 -5.69 14.48 -16.80
C ILE A 383 -6.85 14.47 -15.80
N PHE A 384 -6.61 14.87 -14.55
CA PHE A 384 -7.62 14.79 -13.49
C PHE A 384 -8.42 16.08 -13.26
N THR A 385 -7.90 17.25 -13.63
CA THR A 385 -8.64 18.52 -13.54
C THR A 385 -9.43 18.85 -14.82
N GLY A 386 -8.98 18.39 -15.97
CA GLY A 386 -9.65 18.64 -17.27
C GLY A 386 -10.88 17.77 -17.52
N SER A 387 -11.00 16.59 -16.88
CA SER A 387 -12.14 15.69 -17.04
C SER A 387 -13.28 15.92 -16.06
N TYR A 388 -13.07 16.68 -15.01
CA TYR A 388 -14.12 17.15 -14.11
C TYR A 388 -14.14 18.67 -14.14
N GLY A 389 -14.97 19.22 -15.03
CA GLY A 389 -15.28 20.64 -15.00
C GLY A 389 -15.65 21.02 -13.58
N VAL A 390 -14.75 21.69 -12.90
CA VAL A 390 -15.04 22.30 -11.61
C VAL A 390 -16.03 23.42 -11.88
N GLN A 391 -17.32 23.12 -11.79
CA GLN A 391 -18.28 24.14 -11.46
C GLN A 391 -17.96 24.60 -10.03
N LYS A 392 -17.59 25.87 -9.93
CA LYS A 392 -17.38 26.60 -8.68
C LYS A 392 -18.57 26.49 -7.75
#